data_c3d8b32252f343103f40e43210e03b6c
#
_entry.id   c3d8b32252f343103f40e43210e03b6c
#
_cell.length_a   1.000
_cell.length_b   1.000
_cell.length_c   1.000
_cell.angle_alpha   90.00
_cell.angle_beta   90.00
_cell.angle_gamma   90.00
#
_symmetry.space_group_name_H-M   'P 1'
#
loop_
_entity.id
_entity.type
_entity.pdbx_description
1 polymer ?
#
loop_
_entity_poly.entity_id
_entity_poly.type
_entity_poly.pdbx_seq_one_letter_code
_entity_poly.pdbx_strand_id
1 'polypeptide(L)'
;ISEVRVARINGQFVIDPTFEQLEKADMDLMVAATYDNIMMVEGEMDEVSEQDLLAAMKAAHDAIKIHCKAQMELMEEVGSTVKREYCHEENDEELRKAVHDACYEKAYAIAASGNKNKHERQDAFDAIREEFKAQYTEEELEEKAPLIDRYYHDVEKEAMRRCILDEGKRLDGRQTTEIRPIWCEVGYLPGPHGSAIFTRGETQSLSSVTLGTKLDEKMVDDVLDQHKERFLLHYNFPPFSTGEAKAQRGVGRREIGHGHLAWRALKGQVPANYPYSVRVVSDILESNGSSSMATVCAGTLALMDAGVPMKKPVSGIAMGLIKNAGEEKYAVLSDILGDEDHLGDMDFKVTGTRDGITAT
;
A
#
# COMPACT_ATOMS: atom_id res chain seq x y z
N ILE A 1 11.42 -1.60 18.29
CA ILE A 1 11.14 -2.06 16.92
C ILE A 1 12.38 -2.76 16.39
N SER A 2 12.22 -3.89 15.73
CA SER A 2 13.27 -4.60 15.03
C SER A 2 12.73 -5.21 13.73
N GLU A 3 13.64 -5.72 12.92
CA GLU A 3 13.38 -6.30 11.61
C GLU A 3 14.23 -7.56 11.44
N VAL A 4 13.67 -8.57 10.80
CA VAL A 4 14.38 -9.77 10.37
C VAL A 4 13.97 -10.17 8.97
N ARG A 5 14.89 -10.83 8.26
CA ARG A 5 14.59 -11.52 7.01
C ARG A 5 14.27 -12.98 7.31
N VAL A 6 13.20 -13.50 6.73
CA VAL A 6 12.83 -14.91 6.84
C VAL A 6 12.72 -15.53 5.47
N ALA A 7 13.42 -16.63 5.26
CA ALA A 7 13.30 -17.44 4.03
C ALA A 7 12.68 -18.80 4.35
N ARG A 8 11.99 -19.39 3.36
CA ARG A 8 11.57 -20.80 3.44
C ARG A 8 12.40 -21.64 2.46
N ILE A 9 13.07 -22.66 3.00
CA ILE A 9 13.95 -23.54 2.25
C ILE A 9 13.56 -24.98 2.56
N ASN A 10 13.12 -25.74 1.57
CA ASN A 10 12.63 -27.11 1.74
C ASN A 10 11.55 -27.22 2.84
N GLY A 11 10.65 -26.24 2.91
CA GLY A 11 9.56 -26.20 3.90
C GLY A 11 9.97 -25.77 5.31
N GLN A 12 11.23 -25.38 5.54
CA GLN A 12 11.73 -24.89 6.83
C GLN A 12 12.00 -23.38 6.78
N PHE A 13 11.64 -22.67 7.85
CA PHE A 13 11.93 -21.26 7.98
C PHE A 13 13.35 -21.03 8.52
N VAL A 14 14.07 -20.12 7.87
CA VAL A 14 15.42 -19.69 8.24
C VAL A 14 15.37 -18.19 8.48
N ILE A 15 15.75 -17.76 9.68
CA ILE A 15 15.88 -16.35 10.04
C ILE A 15 17.25 -15.86 9.62
N ASP A 16 17.29 -14.67 9.02
CA ASP A 16 18.51 -14.01 8.50
C ASP A 16 19.35 -14.92 7.61
N PRO A 17 18.76 -15.44 6.51
CA PRO A 17 19.42 -16.38 5.62
C PRO A 17 20.64 -15.74 4.93
N THR A 18 21.64 -16.58 4.62
CA THR A 18 22.74 -16.17 3.72
C THR A 18 22.28 -16.07 2.26
N PHE A 19 23.04 -15.37 1.40
CA PHE A 19 22.74 -15.29 -0.04
C PHE A 19 22.63 -16.67 -0.70
N GLU A 20 23.52 -17.62 -0.37
CA GLU A 20 23.46 -18.99 -0.88
C GLU A 20 22.19 -19.76 -0.45
N GLN A 21 21.63 -19.39 0.70
CA GLN A 21 20.38 -19.95 1.20
C GLN A 21 19.18 -19.33 0.45
N LEU A 22 19.23 -18.02 0.18
CA LEU A 22 18.18 -17.31 -0.58
C LEU A 22 18.02 -17.84 -2.01
N GLU A 23 19.10 -18.25 -2.67
CA GLU A 23 19.04 -18.87 -4.01
C GLU A 23 18.16 -20.15 -4.05
N LYS A 24 17.96 -20.80 -2.91
CA LYS A 24 17.19 -22.05 -2.76
C LYS A 24 15.82 -21.85 -2.12
N ALA A 25 15.51 -20.60 -1.76
CA ALA A 25 14.28 -20.26 -1.06
C ALA A 25 13.11 -20.15 -2.03
N ASP A 26 11.95 -20.64 -1.63
CA ASP A 26 10.68 -20.42 -2.31
C ASP A 26 9.86 -19.29 -1.68
N MET A 27 10.38 -18.70 -0.61
CA MET A 27 9.84 -17.52 0.05
C MET A 27 10.99 -16.71 0.63
N ASP A 28 10.95 -15.41 0.44
CA ASP A 28 11.89 -14.42 0.96
C ASP A 28 11.11 -13.20 1.46
N LEU A 29 11.04 -13.02 2.77
CA LEU A 29 10.27 -11.96 3.42
C LEU A 29 11.14 -11.11 4.33
N MET A 30 10.92 -9.80 4.30
CA MET A 30 11.32 -8.85 5.33
C MET A 30 10.11 -8.58 6.24
N VAL A 31 10.30 -8.71 7.54
CA VAL A 31 9.25 -8.45 8.53
C VAL A 31 9.79 -7.50 9.59
N ALA A 32 9.12 -6.39 9.81
CA ALA A 32 9.40 -5.47 10.90
C ALA A 32 8.25 -5.46 11.92
N ALA A 33 8.59 -5.45 13.19
CA ALA A 33 7.60 -5.52 14.27
C ALA A 33 8.08 -4.79 15.54
N THR A 34 7.11 -4.42 16.38
CA THR A 34 7.34 -4.17 17.79
C THR A 34 7.30 -5.49 18.56
N TYR A 35 7.40 -5.43 19.89
CA TYR A 35 7.21 -6.63 20.71
C TYR A 35 5.81 -7.24 20.53
N ASP A 36 4.77 -6.41 20.37
CA ASP A 36 3.36 -6.85 20.34
C ASP A 36 2.75 -6.90 18.94
N ASN A 37 3.21 -6.04 18.00
CA ASN A 37 2.54 -5.82 16.73
C ASN A 37 3.49 -5.88 15.54
N ILE A 38 3.04 -6.55 14.46
CA ILE A 38 3.69 -6.50 13.15
C ILE A 38 3.43 -5.13 12.53
N MET A 39 4.47 -4.48 12.02
CA MET A 39 4.44 -3.14 11.46
C MET A 39 4.57 -3.12 9.94
N MET A 40 5.34 -4.07 9.39
CA MET A 40 5.60 -4.14 7.96
C MET A 40 5.91 -5.59 7.56
N VAL A 41 5.43 -5.97 6.40
CA VAL A 41 5.77 -7.22 5.72
C VAL A 41 5.96 -6.91 4.25
N GLU A 42 7.07 -7.33 3.68
CA GLU A 42 7.28 -7.29 2.23
C GLU A 42 8.13 -8.47 1.76
N GLY A 43 7.91 -8.93 0.55
CA GLY A 43 8.73 -9.97 -0.01
C GLY A 43 8.18 -10.60 -1.28
N GLU A 44 8.87 -11.65 -1.71
CA GLU A 44 8.53 -12.44 -2.90
C GLU A 44 8.45 -13.93 -2.58
N MET A 45 7.61 -14.63 -3.33
CA MET A 45 7.31 -16.04 -3.10
C MET A 45 7.01 -16.77 -4.40
N ASP A 46 7.30 -18.05 -4.39
CA ASP A 46 6.99 -18.97 -5.51
C ASP A 46 5.64 -19.67 -5.24
N GLU A 47 4.54 -18.91 -5.35
CA GLU A 47 3.16 -19.42 -5.21
C GLU A 47 2.91 -20.18 -3.91
N VAL A 48 3.33 -19.59 -2.78
CA VAL A 48 3.12 -20.20 -1.47
C VAL A 48 1.69 -20.02 -0.97
N SER A 49 1.26 -20.88 -0.03
CA SER A 49 -0.06 -20.76 0.59
C SER A 49 -0.12 -19.61 1.59
N GLU A 50 -1.34 -19.10 1.85
CA GLU A 50 -1.59 -18.10 2.89
C GLU A 50 -1.16 -18.61 4.27
N GLN A 51 -1.34 -19.90 4.53
CA GLN A 51 -0.95 -20.53 5.81
C GLN A 51 0.57 -20.49 6.00
N ASP A 52 1.34 -20.75 4.94
CA ASP A 52 2.79 -20.67 4.98
C ASP A 52 3.29 -19.24 5.17
N LEU A 53 2.65 -18.25 4.51
CA LEU A 53 2.95 -16.84 4.72
C LEU A 53 2.70 -16.43 6.18
N LEU A 54 1.56 -16.77 6.75
CA LEU A 54 1.26 -16.49 8.16
C LEU A 54 2.22 -17.18 9.12
N ALA A 55 2.64 -18.42 8.82
CA ALA A 55 3.62 -19.14 9.64
C ALA A 55 5.00 -18.49 9.58
N ALA A 56 5.43 -17.99 8.40
CA ALA A 56 6.66 -17.24 8.24
C ALA A 56 6.65 -15.92 9.02
N MET A 57 5.55 -15.16 8.92
CA MET A 57 5.37 -13.92 9.68
C MET A 57 5.45 -14.17 11.18
N LYS A 58 4.85 -15.26 11.67
CA LYS A 58 4.94 -15.64 13.09
C LYS A 58 6.36 -16.00 13.50
N ALA A 59 7.07 -16.79 12.70
CA ALA A 59 8.45 -17.16 12.98
C ALA A 59 9.36 -15.92 13.04
N ALA A 60 9.18 -14.98 12.11
CA ALA A 60 9.87 -13.69 12.11
C ALA A 60 9.55 -12.86 13.38
N HIS A 61 8.27 -12.76 13.75
CA HIS A 61 7.86 -12.01 14.94
C HIS A 61 8.42 -12.60 16.23
N ASP A 62 8.48 -13.93 16.35
CA ASP A 62 9.07 -14.59 17.50
C ASP A 62 10.59 -14.29 17.63
N ALA A 63 11.31 -14.21 16.52
CA ALA A 63 12.72 -13.77 16.49
C ALA A 63 12.85 -12.27 16.84
N ILE A 64 11.99 -11.41 16.29
CA ILE A 64 11.99 -9.96 16.58
C ILE A 64 11.74 -9.68 18.07
N LYS A 65 10.90 -10.45 18.74
CA LYS A 65 10.67 -10.31 20.20
C LYS A 65 11.97 -10.47 21.00
N ILE A 66 12.89 -11.34 20.57
CA ILE A 66 14.20 -11.51 21.20
C ILE A 66 15.02 -10.22 21.06
N HIS A 67 15.04 -9.62 19.85
CA HIS A 67 15.71 -8.35 19.60
C HIS A 67 15.12 -7.20 20.42
N CYS A 68 13.78 -7.10 20.47
CA CYS A 68 13.10 -6.08 21.26
C CYS A 68 13.42 -6.22 22.76
N LYS A 69 13.49 -7.45 23.28
CA LYS A 69 13.86 -7.72 24.67
C LYS A 69 15.31 -7.27 24.94
N ALA A 70 16.26 -7.61 24.07
CA ALA A 70 17.65 -7.17 24.20
C ALA A 70 17.78 -5.64 24.20
N GLN A 71 16.99 -4.92 23.38
CA GLN A 71 16.95 -3.45 23.39
C GLN A 71 16.43 -2.90 24.72
N MET A 72 15.44 -3.53 25.35
CA MET A 72 14.92 -3.13 26.65
C MET A 72 15.93 -3.40 27.77
N GLU A 73 16.60 -4.55 27.76
CA GLU A 73 17.66 -4.89 28.70
C GLU A 73 18.82 -3.88 28.61
N LEU A 74 19.26 -3.53 27.39
CA LEU A 74 20.28 -2.50 27.18
C LEU A 74 19.84 -1.13 27.71
N MET A 75 18.59 -0.74 27.48
CA MET A 75 18.04 0.52 27.98
C MET A 75 18.10 0.60 29.51
N GLU A 76 17.79 -0.50 30.20
CA GLU A 76 17.87 -0.60 31.66
C GLU A 76 19.33 -0.55 32.13
N GLU A 77 20.23 -1.30 31.50
CA GLU A 77 21.65 -1.38 31.87
C GLU A 77 22.35 -0.01 31.75
N VAL A 78 22.07 0.74 30.69
CA VAL A 78 22.65 2.09 30.51
C VAL A 78 21.89 3.20 31.26
N GLY A 79 20.82 2.86 31.98
CA GLY A 79 20.01 3.81 32.75
C GLY A 79 19.22 4.82 31.90
N SER A 80 18.98 4.52 30.62
CA SER A 80 18.26 5.41 29.69
C SER A 80 16.74 5.14 29.68
N THR A 81 16.14 5.03 30.86
CA THR A 81 14.71 4.71 31.04
C THR A 81 13.81 5.94 30.92
N VAL A 82 14.35 7.13 31.17
CA VAL A 82 13.59 8.38 31.09
C VAL A 82 13.51 8.83 29.65
N LYS A 83 12.28 8.97 29.13
CA LYS A 83 12.02 9.51 27.79
C LYS A 83 11.98 11.04 27.85
N ARG A 84 12.37 11.68 26.74
CA ARG A 84 12.18 13.11 26.57
C ARG A 84 10.68 13.43 26.50
N GLU A 85 10.27 14.47 27.19
CA GLU A 85 8.92 15.00 27.04
C GLU A 85 8.85 15.84 25.77
N TYR A 86 7.79 15.67 25.00
CA TYR A 86 7.46 16.53 23.87
C TYR A 86 6.80 17.80 24.40
N CYS A 87 7.34 18.95 24.02
CA CYS A 87 6.86 20.25 24.51
C CYS A 87 6.42 21.19 23.38
N HIS A 88 6.34 20.72 22.13
CA HIS A 88 6.04 21.56 20.98
C HIS A 88 4.65 21.32 20.38
N GLU A 89 3.86 20.46 20.97
CA GLU A 89 2.46 20.27 20.57
C GLU A 89 1.57 21.25 21.33
N GLU A 90 0.95 22.14 20.57
CA GLU A 90 -0.14 22.95 21.07
C GLU A 90 -1.44 22.16 20.98
N ASN A 91 -2.18 22.07 22.07
CA ASN A 91 -3.48 21.42 22.16
C ASN A 91 -4.48 22.38 22.79
N ASP A 92 -5.65 22.46 22.19
CA ASP A 92 -6.80 23.20 22.68
C ASP A 92 -7.99 22.23 22.78
N GLU A 93 -8.23 21.71 23.98
CA GLU A 93 -9.29 20.73 24.21
C GLU A 93 -10.70 21.32 24.10
N GLU A 94 -10.87 22.62 24.37
CA GLU A 94 -12.15 23.32 24.19
C GLU A 94 -12.46 23.43 22.69
N LEU A 95 -11.47 23.85 21.90
CA LEU A 95 -11.59 23.91 20.43
C LEU A 95 -11.80 22.52 19.83
N ARG A 96 -11.08 21.50 20.30
CA ARG A 96 -11.26 20.10 19.85
C ARG A 96 -12.70 19.65 20.05
N LYS A 97 -13.24 19.87 21.23
CA LYS A 97 -14.63 19.55 21.54
C LYS A 97 -15.61 20.34 20.67
N ALA A 98 -15.37 21.63 20.49
CA ALA A 98 -16.24 22.48 19.66
C ALA A 98 -16.26 21.99 18.19
N VAL A 99 -15.12 21.62 17.63
CA VAL A 99 -15.02 21.04 16.27
C VAL A 99 -15.80 19.72 16.21
N HIS A 100 -15.59 18.83 17.18
CA HIS A 100 -16.28 17.54 17.22
C HIS A 100 -17.81 17.74 17.30
N ASP A 101 -18.29 18.49 18.25
CA ASP A 101 -19.74 18.69 18.49
C ASP A 101 -20.44 19.37 17.30
N ALA A 102 -19.76 20.23 16.56
CA ALA A 102 -20.32 20.92 15.40
C ALA A 102 -20.25 20.10 14.09
N CYS A 103 -19.24 19.23 13.94
CA CYS A 103 -18.93 18.62 12.64
C CYS A 103 -19.24 17.11 12.57
N TYR A 104 -19.25 16.37 13.70
CA TYR A 104 -19.32 14.92 13.69
C TYR A 104 -20.56 14.36 12.99
N GLU A 105 -21.76 14.82 13.36
CA GLU A 105 -23.00 14.32 12.76
C GLU A 105 -23.07 14.59 11.25
N LYS A 106 -22.57 15.74 10.80
CA LYS A 106 -22.50 16.09 9.38
C LYS A 106 -21.51 15.18 8.63
N ALA A 107 -20.32 14.97 9.21
CA ALA A 107 -19.30 14.10 8.65
C ALA A 107 -19.79 12.64 8.58
N TYR A 108 -20.48 12.15 9.63
CA TYR A 108 -21.08 10.82 9.65
C TYR A 108 -22.16 10.67 8.56
N ALA A 109 -22.99 11.68 8.35
CA ALA A 109 -23.99 11.65 7.29
C ALA A 109 -23.38 11.55 5.89
N ILE A 110 -22.24 12.22 5.65
CA ILE A 110 -21.50 12.08 4.38
C ILE A 110 -20.91 10.67 4.26
N ALA A 111 -20.27 10.14 5.31
CA ALA A 111 -19.73 8.79 5.33
C ALA A 111 -20.81 7.73 5.05
N ALA A 112 -22.00 7.90 5.63
CA ALA A 112 -23.14 7.00 5.46
C ALA A 112 -23.87 7.17 4.12
N SER A 113 -23.64 8.27 3.37
CA SER A 113 -24.30 8.53 2.09
C SER A 113 -23.97 7.51 1.01
N GLY A 114 -22.76 6.91 1.07
CA GLY A 114 -22.31 5.94 0.08
C GLY A 114 -22.04 6.57 -1.30
N ASN A 115 -21.64 7.83 -1.35
CA ASN A 115 -21.32 8.51 -2.60
C ASN A 115 -20.03 7.92 -3.22
N LYS A 116 -20.14 7.39 -4.44
CA LYS A 116 -19.03 6.76 -5.17
C LYS A 116 -18.02 7.76 -5.73
N ASN A 117 -18.46 9.00 -5.99
CA ASN A 117 -17.61 10.04 -6.55
C ASN A 117 -16.67 10.60 -5.48
N LYS A 118 -15.36 10.38 -5.66
CA LYS A 118 -14.32 10.84 -4.73
C LYS A 118 -14.32 12.37 -4.56
N HIS A 119 -14.42 13.11 -5.67
CA HIS A 119 -14.35 14.58 -5.64
C HIS A 119 -15.57 15.18 -4.93
N GLU A 120 -16.77 14.74 -5.26
CA GLU A 120 -17.99 15.19 -4.59
C GLU A 120 -17.98 14.90 -3.08
N ARG A 121 -17.44 13.73 -2.70
CA ARG A 121 -17.31 13.36 -1.29
C ARG A 121 -16.29 14.25 -0.57
N GLN A 122 -15.14 14.50 -1.20
CA GLN A 122 -14.12 15.38 -0.65
C GLN A 122 -14.63 16.81 -0.52
N ASP A 123 -15.28 17.35 -1.55
CA ASP A 123 -15.88 18.68 -1.52
C ASP A 123 -16.91 18.81 -0.40
N ALA A 124 -17.69 17.75 -0.15
CA ALA A 124 -18.67 17.73 0.94
C ALA A 124 -18.02 17.75 2.33
N PHE A 125 -16.92 17.00 2.54
CA PHE A 125 -16.14 17.06 3.78
C PHE A 125 -15.47 18.43 3.95
N ASP A 126 -14.86 18.96 2.91
CA ASP A 126 -14.23 20.29 2.96
C ASP A 126 -15.23 21.40 3.26
N ALA A 127 -16.45 21.31 2.74
CA ALA A 127 -17.51 22.28 3.01
C ALA A 127 -17.88 22.36 4.51
N ILE A 128 -17.89 21.23 5.24
CA ILE A 128 -18.15 21.20 6.68
C ILE A 128 -17.03 21.95 7.43
N ARG A 129 -15.77 21.66 7.06
CA ARG A 129 -14.60 22.31 7.66
C ARG A 129 -14.61 23.82 7.45
N GLU A 130 -14.88 24.25 6.22
CA GLU A 130 -14.94 25.68 5.89
C GLU A 130 -16.14 26.39 6.55
N GLU A 131 -17.30 25.72 6.68
CA GLU A 131 -18.44 26.23 7.45
C GLU A 131 -18.09 26.46 8.92
N PHE A 132 -17.29 25.55 9.52
CA PHE A 132 -16.83 25.73 10.89
C PHE A 132 -15.83 26.88 11.00
N LYS A 133 -14.87 26.99 10.08
CA LYS A 133 -13.89 28.09 10.04
C LYS A 133 -14.54 29.46 9.86
N ALA A 134 -15.63 29.54 9.12
CA ALA A 134 -16.36 30.79 8.87
C ALA A 134 -16.94 31.46 10.13
N GLN A 135 -16.90 30.77 11.28
CA GLN A 135 -17.35 31.34 12.57
C GLN A 135 -16.26 32.22 13.22
N TYR A 136 -15.03 32.20 12.71
CA TYR A 136 -13.87 32.90 13.22
C TYR A 136 -13.48 34.08 12.32
N THR A 137 -12.86 35.09 12.90
CA THR A 137 -12.26 36.20 12.14
C THR A 137 -10.96 35.79 11.48
N GLU A 138 -10.49 36.55 10.47
CA GLU A 138 -9.21 36.25 9.79
C GLU A 138 -8.03 36.24 10.79
N GLU A 139 -8.02 37.15 11.77
CA GLU A 139 -6.97 37.20 12.81
C GLU A 139 -6.97 35.95 13.71
N GLU A 140 -8.14 35.46 14.10
CA GLU A 140 -8.28 34.23 14.89
C GLU A 140 -7.88 32.96 14.09
N LEU A 141 -8.13 32.97 12.79
CA LEU A 141 -7.76 31.84 11.90
C LEU A 141 -6.26 31.71 11.69
N GLU A 142 -5.48 32.81 11.77
CA GLU A 142 -4.02 32.73 11.70
C GLU A 142 -3.44 31.78 12.77
N GLU A 143 -4.02 31.77 13.97
CA GLU A 143 -3.59 30.88 15.06
C GLU A 143 -4.35 29.55 15.10
N LYS A 144 -5.68 29.57 14.86
CA LYS A 144 -6.55 28.41 15.10
C LYS A 144 -6.69 27.46 13.89
N ALA A 145 -6.48 27.93 12.65
CA ALA A 145 -6.73 27.10 11.47
C ALA A 145 -5.94 25.78 11.46
N PRO A 146 -4.64 25.72 11.83
CA PRO A 146 -3.91 24.45 11.88
C PRO A 146 -4.48 23.48 12.91
N LEU A 147 -4.99 23.97 14.05
CA LEU A 147 -5.64 23.15 15.06
C LEU A 147 -7.01 22.65 14.61
N ILE A 148 -7.80 23.54 13.98
CA ILE A 148 -9.12 23.17 13.41
C ILE A 148 -8.94 22.08 12.35
N ASP A 149 -7.97 22.22 11.44
CA ASP A 149 -7.72 21.22 10.40
C ASP A 149 -7.33 19.87 11.00
N ARG A 150 -6.48 19.87 12.03
CA ARG A 150 -6.09 18.63 12.74
C ARG A 150 -7.27 17.98 13.45
N TYR A 151 -8.05 18.75 14.20
CA TYR A 151 -9.20 18.20 14.94
C TYR A 151 -10.34 17.79 14.02
N TYR A 152 -10.53 18.50 12.92
CA TYR A 152 -11.50 18.09 11.89
C TYR A 152 -11.10 16.78 11.22
N HIS A 153 -9.82 16.58 10.92
CA HIS A 153 -9.32 15.32 10.40
C HIS A 153 -9.59 14.13 11.36
N ASP A 154 -9.44 14.36 12.66
CA ASP A 154 -9.79 13.36 13.69
C ASP A 154 -11.29 13.02 13.65
N VAL A 155 -12.15 14.03 13.48
CA VAL A 155 -13.61 13.88 13.36
C VAL A 155 -13.97 13.09 12.10
N GLU A 156 -13.40 13.44 10.96
CA GLU A 156 -13.59 12.71 9.69
C GLU A 156 -13.19 11.24 9.82
N LYS A 157 -12.02 11.00 10.39
CA LYS A 157 -11.50 9.66 10.69
C LYS A 157 -12.47 8.87 11.58
N GLU A 158 -12.94 9.45 12.65
CA GLU A 158 -13.87 8.80 13.58
C GLU A 158 -15.20 8.49 12.90
N ALA A 159 -15.78 9.45 12.17
CA ALA A 159 -17.06 9.28 11.47
C ALA A 159 -17.01 8.16 10.43
N MET A 160 -15.96 8.11 9.62
CA MET A 160 -15.75 7.06 8.63
C MET A 160 -15.61 5.68 9.30
N ARG A 161 -14.76 5.57 10.32
CA ARG A 161 -14.48 4.31 11.02
C ARG A 161 -15.73 3.78 11.72
N ARG A 162 -16.49 4.65 12.37
CA ARG A 162 -17.76 4.30 13.03
C ARG A 162 -18.81 3.84 12.02
N CYS A 163 -18.96 4.53 10.89
CA CYS A 163 -19.89 4.09 9.84
C CYS A 163 -19.58 2.67 9.37
N ILE A 164 -18.31 2.35 9.10
CA ILE A 164 -17.91 1.02 8.66
C ILE A 164 -18.13 -0.03 9.75
N LEU A 165 -17.74 0.27 11.00
CA LEU A 165 -17.87 -0.68 12.11
C LEU A 165 -19.32 -0.90 12.51
N ASP A 166 -20.15 0.12 12.56
CA ASP A 166 -21.50 0.05 13.10
C ASP A 166 -22.53 -0.40 12.06
N GLU A 167 -22.41 0.10 10.82
CA GLU A 167 -23.35 -0.19 9.73
C GLU A 167 -22.83 -1.23 8.73
N GLY A 168 -21.54 -1.55 8.75
CA GLY A 168 -20.91 -2.42 7.74
C GLY A 168 -20.88 -1.80 6.33
N LYS A 169 -21.07 -0.49 6.23
CA LYS A 169 -21.16 0.25 4.98
C LYS A 169 -19.92 1.11 4.76
N ARG A 170 -19.35 1.02 3.59
CA ARG A 170 -18.15 1.78 3.20
C ARG A 170 -18.51 3.14 2.62
N LEU A 171 -17.53 4.06 2.54
CA LEU A 171 -17.71 5.42 2.03
C LEU A 171 -18.36 5.51 0.65
N ASP A 172 -18.09 4.55 -0.22
CA ASP A 172 -18.65 4.45 -1.56
C ASP A 172 -19.91 3.56 -1.64
N GLY A 173 -20.44 3.13 -0.50
CA GLY A 173 -21.64 2.31 -0.37
C GLY A 173 -21.44 0.82 -0.55
N ARG A 174 -20.21 0.35 -0.83
CA ARG A 174 -19.90 -1.09 -0.93
C ARG A 174 -19.99 -1.79 0.43
N GLN A 175 -20.20 -3.09 0.39
CA GLN A 175 -19.96 -4.00 1.52
C GLN A 175 -18.46 -4.23 1.71
N THR A 176 -18.06 -4.74 2.86
CA THR A 176 -16.65 -4.94 3.22
C THR A 176 -15.86 -5.84 2.26
N THR A 177 -16.52 -6.81 1.63
CA THR A 177 -15.90 -7.79 0.72
C THR A 177 -16.07 -7.45 -0.77
N GLU A 178 -16.78 -6.37 -1.11
CA GLU A 178 -17.02 -6.00 -2.50
C GLU A 178 -15.81 -5.32 -3.13
N ILE A 179 -15.54 -5.72 -4.39
CA ILE A 179 -14.51 -5.12 -5.24
C ILE A 179 -15.19 -4.13 -6.19
N ARG A 180 -14.54 -3.00 -6.46
CA ARG A 180 -15.00 -2.01 -7.45
C ARG A 180 -15.12 -2.62 -8.85
N PRO A 181 -15.99 -2.10 -9.71
CA PRO A 181 -16.11 -2.56 -11.10
C PRO A 181 -14.76 -2.51 -11.81
N ILE A 182 -14.43 -3.59 -12.53
CA ILE A 182 -13.20 -3.72 -13.30
C ILE A 182 -13.54 -3.63 -14.78
N TRP A 183 -12.75 -2.82 -15.51
CA TRP A 183 -12.73 -2.77 -16.96
C TRP A 183 -11.28 -2.80 -17.44
N CYS A 184 -11.02 -3.53 -18.52
CA CYS A 184 -9.68 -3.59 -19.11
C CYS A 184 -9.75 -3.81 -20.62
N GLU A 185 -8.69 -3.36 -21.31
CA GLU A 185 -8.50 -3.53 -22.73
C GLU A 185 -7.02 -3.79 -23.03
N VAL A 186 -6.73 -4.69 -23.96
CA VAL A 186 -5.38 -5.03 -24.43
C VAL A 186 -5.16 -4.50 -25.85
N GLY A 187 -3.90 -4.40 -26.29
CA GLY A 187 -3.56 -3.82 -27.59
C GLY A 187 -3.91 -2.34 -27.69
N TYR A 188 -3.95 -1.65 -26.56
CA TYR A 188 -4.43 -0.26 -26.46
C TYR A 188 -3.53 0.75 -27.18
N LEU A 189 -2.22 0.55 -27.15
CA LEU A 189 -1.23 1.40 -27.80
C LEU A 189 -0.68 0.71 -29.07
N PRO A 190 -0.56 1.43 -30.19
CA PRO A 190 -0.12 0.81 -31.46
C PRO A 190 1.40 0.61 -31.57
N GLY A 191 2.20 1.22 -30.70
CA GLY A 191 3.66 1.26 -30.87
C GLY A 191 4.43 0.21 -30.07
N PRO A 192 4.13 -0.09 -28.79
CA PRO A 192 4.84 -1.09 -28.00
C PRO A 192 4.52 -2.53 -28.46
N HIS A 193 5.31 -3.49 -27.99
CA HIS A 193 5.08 -4.91 -28.32
C HIS A 193 3.83 -5.48 -27.67
N GLY A 194 3.42 -4.92 -26.53
CA GLY A 194 2.13 -5.18 -25.88
C GLY A 194 1.73 -4.02 -25.01
N SER A 195 0.44 -3.86 -24.80
CA SER A 195 -0.10 -2.80 -23.94
C SER A 195 -1.47 -3.17 -23.38
N ALA A 196 -1.76 -2.65 -22.21
CA ALA A 196 -3.08 -2.82 -21.59
C ALA A 196 -3.43 -1.61 -20.74
N ILE A 197 -4.71 -1.30 -20.74
CA ILE A 197 -5.32 -0.41 -19.76
C ILE A 197 -6.14 -1.26 -18.79
N PHE A 198 -5.99 -0.98 -17.51
CA PHE A 198 -6.74 -1.62 -16.44
C PHE A 198 -7.36 -0.56 -15.56
N THR A 199 -8.65 -0.66 -15.35
CA THR A 199 -9.44 0.26 -14.52
C THR A 199 -10.17 -0.51 -13.43
N ARG A 200 -10.08 -0.04 -12.20
CA ARG A 200 -10.84 -0.53 -11.06
C ARG A 200 -11.46 0.66 -10.33
N GLY A 201 -12.74 0.91 -10.59
CA GLY A 201 -13.40 2.14 -10.16
C GLY A 201 -12.64 3.37 -10.66
N GLU A 202 -12.22 4.22 -9.75
CA GLU A 202 -11.44 5.46 -10.00
C GLU A 202 -9.92 5.23 -9.88
N THR A 203 -9.43 4.04 -10.19
CA THR A 203 -7.99 3.75 -10.26
C THR A 203 -7.68 3.13 -11.62
N GLN A 204 -6.80 3.78 -12.39
CA GLN A 204 -6.50 3.38 -13.75
C GLN A 204 -4.99 3.34 -14.00
N SER A 205 -4.51 2.24 -14.59
CA SER A 205 -3.13 2.04 -15.02
C SER A 205 -3.08 1.72 -16.50
N LEU A 206 -2.23 2.42 -17.23
CA LEU A 206 -1.84 2.10 -18.60
C LEU A 206 -0.44 1.49 -18.56
N SER A 207 -0.33 0.20 -18.92
CA SER A 207 0.93 -0.50 -18.97
C SER A 207 1.34 -0.82 -20.40
N SER A 208 2.62 -0.63 -20.70
CA SER A 208 3.22 -0.99 -21.98
C SER A 208 4.42 -1.91 -21.79
N VAL A 209 4.64 -2.81 -22.75
CA VAL A 209 5.74 -3.78 -22.75
C VAL A 209 6.60 -3.59 -23.96
N THR A 210 7.91 -3.48 -23.72
CA THR A 210 8.95 -3.48 -24.76
C THR A 210 9.85 -4.70 -24.57
N LEU A 211 10.06 -5.43 -25.65
CA LEU A 211 10.98 -6.56 -25.70
C LEU A 211 12.29 -6.11 -26.30
N GLY A 212 13.37 -6.39 -25.61
CA GLY A 212 14.73 -6.02 -26.01
C GLY A 212 15.65 -7.23 -26.21
N THR A 213 16.89 -6.94 -26.53
CA THR A 213 17.97 -7.93 -26.71
C THR A 213 18.78 -8.09 -25.41
N LYS A 214 19.80 -8.93 -25.41
CA LYS A 214 20.76 -9.05 -24.29
C LYS A 214 21.54 -7.76 -24.02
N LEU A 215 21.63 -6.83 -25.01
CA LEU A 215 22.29 -5.54 -24.82
C LEU A 215 21.45 -4.57 -23.99
N ASP A 216 20.16 -4.84 -23.88
CA ASP A 216 19.19 -4.03 -23.14
C ASP A 216 19.01 -4.51 -21.68
N GLU A 217 19.77 -5.54 -21.26
CA GLU A 217 19.80 -6.00 -19.86
C GLU A 217 20.41 -4.90 -18.97
N LYS A 218 19.75 -4.64 -17.84
CA LYS A 218 20.27 -3.70 -16.83
C LYS A 218 21.43 -4.36 -16.07
N MET A 219 22.58 -3.71 -16.05
CA MET A 219 23.67 -4.08 -15.15
C MET A 219 23.33 -3.59 -13.74
N VAL A 220 23.29 -4.52 -12.78
CA VAL A 220 23.25 -4.22 -11.35
C VAL A 220 24.66 -4.42 -10.82
N ASP A 221 25.26 -3.35 -10.28
CA ASP A 221 26.61 -3.33 -9.73
C ASP A 221 26.54 -2.79 -8.31
N ASP A 222 26.23 -3.66 -7.38
CA ASP A 222 26.16 -3.35 -5.96
C ASP A 222 27.38 -3.93 -5.22
N VAL A 223 27.62 -3.50 -4.00
CA VAL A 223 28.79 -3.87 -3.21
C VAL A 223 28.90 -5.38 -2.99
N LEU A 224 27.78 -6.06 -2.83
CA LEU A 224 27.71 -7.49 -2.53
C LEU A 224 27.17 -8.35 -3.67
N ASP A 225 26.60 -7.73 -4.70
CA ASP A 225 25.93 -8.45 -5.78
C ASP A 225 26.14 -7.77 -7.12
N GLN A 226 26.63 -8.54 -8.09
CA GLN A 226 26.79 -8.10 -9.47
C GLN A 226 26.07 -9.07 -10.40
N HIS A 227 24.99 -8.61 -11.00
CA HIS A 227 24.22 -9.41 -11.94
C HIS A 227 23.60 -8.58 -13.06
N LYS A 228 22.98 -9.26 -14.02
CA LYS A 228 22.20 -8.63 -15.08
C LYS A 228 20.72 -8.90 -14.87
N GLU A 229 19.96 -7.83 -14.85
CA GLU A 229 18.51 -7.88 -14.74
C GLU A 229 17.88 -7.87 -16.13
N ARG A 230 17.02 -8.87 -16.41
CA ARG A 230 16.35 -9.05 -17.71
C ARG A 230 14.90 -8.63 -17.69
N PHE A 231 14.29 -8.56 -16.51
CA PHE A 231 12.92 -8.10 -16.30
C PHE A 231 12.94 -6.77 -15.59
N LEU A 232 12.49 -5.72 -16.24
CA LEU A 232 12.47 -4.35 -15.74
C LEU A 232 11.03 -3.89 -15.61
N LEU A 233 10.71 -3.22 -14.51
CA LEU A 233 9.41 -2.59 -14.30
C LEU A 233 9.59 -1.16 -13.81
N HIS A 234 8.97 -0.21 -14.50
CA HIS A 234 8.94 1.19 -14.13
C HIS A 234 7.51 1.58 -13.79
N TYR A 235 7.34 2.16 -12.62
CA TYR A 235 6.07 2.68 -12.14
C TYR A 235 6.14 4.19 -12.09
N ASN A 236 5.23 4.85 -12.79
CA ASN A 236 5.14 6.29 -12.87
C ASN A 236 3.82 6.75 -12.23
N PHE A 237 3.93 7.67 -11.28
CA PHE A 237 2.79 8.26 -10.59
C PHE A 237 2.79 9.79 -10.77
N PRO A 238 2.34 10.29 -11.94
CA PRO A 238 2.32 11.72 -12.21
C PRO A 238 1.31 12.44 -11.32
N PRO A 239 1.54 13.72 -11.00
CA PRO A 239 0.66 14.49 -10.11
C PRO A 239 -0.80 14.54 -10.56
N PHE A 240 -1.06 14.55 -11.86
CA PHE A 240 -2.42 14.56 -12.39
C PHE A 240 -3.25 13.32 -12.03
N SER A 241 -2.59 12.19 -11.69
CA SER A 241 -3.28 10.96 -11.28
C SER A 241 -4.11 11.13 -10.00
N THR A 242 -3.78 12.14 -9.20
CA THR A 242 -4.54 12.56 -8.01
C THR A 242 -5.22 13.92 -8.18
N GLY A 243 -5.25 14.46 -9.41
CA GLY A 243 -5.83 15.77 -9.70
C GLY A 243 -4.94 16.96 -9.36
N GLU A 244 -3.66 16.74 -9.05
CA GLU A 244 -2.74 17.80 -8.66
C GLU A 244 -2.07 18.45 -9.90
N ALA A 245 -2.03 19.78 -9.92
CA ALA A 245 -1.29 20.56 -10.92
C ALA A 245 0.06 21.01 -10.35
N LYS A 246 1.06 20.12 -10.40
CA LYS A 246 2.43 20.43 -9.94
C LYS A 246 3.48 19.84 -10.87
N ALA A 247 4.69 20.39 -10.81
CA ALA A 247 5.82 19.89 -11.61
C ALA A 247 6.26 18.49 -11.11
N GLN A 248 6.48 17.58 -12.06
CA GLN A 248 7.10 16.29 -11.78
C GLN A 248 8.61 16.45 -11.61
N ARG A 249 9.15 16.08 -10.44
CA ARG A 249 10.57 16.28 -10.08
C ARG A 249 11.39 14.99 -10.03
N GLY A 250 11.04 14.00 -10.84
CA GLY A 250 11.68 12.68 -10.84
C GLY A 250 10.94 11.65 -10.00
N VAL A 251 11.54 10.47 -9.83
CA VAL A 251 10.94 9.32 -9.15
C VAL A 251 11.15 9.41 -7.64
N GLY A 252 10.09 9.39 -6.88
CA GLY A 252 10.13 9.38 -5.41
C GLY A 252 10.27 7.98 -4.82
N ARG A 253 10.53 7.90 -3.51
CA ARG A 253 10.64 6.62 -2.79
C ARG A 253 9.37 5.77 -2.87
N ARG A 254 8.20 6.41 -2.85
CA ARG A 254 6.91 5.73 -2.96
C ARG A 254 6.78 5.03 -4.33
N GLU A 255 7.18 5.70 -5.40
CA GLU A 255 7.15 5.13 -6.74
C GLU A 255 8.12 3.95 -6.88
N ILE A 256 9.30 4.04 -6.28
CA ILE A 256 10.27 2.94 -6.24
C ILE A 256 9.67 1.73 -5.51
N GLY A 257 9.10 1.92 -4.32
CA GLY A 257 8.50 0.83 -3.54
C GLY A 257 7.32 0.16 -4.25
N HIS A 258 6.41 0.95 -4.84
CA HIS A 258 5.29 0.44 -5.63
C HIS A 258 5.75 -0.32 -6.88
N GLY A 259 6.76 0.21 -7.57
CA GLY A 259 7.37 -0.45 -8.71
C GLY A 259 8.05 -1.77 -8.34
N HIS A 260 8.76 -1.82 -7.22
CA HIS A 260 9.41 -3.03 -6.71
C HIS A 260 8.38 -4.11 -6.32
N LEU A 261 7.28 -3.74 -5.68
CA LEU A 261 6.20 -4.69 -5.37
C LEU A 261 5.64 -5.33 -6.65
N ALA A 262 5.33 -4.53 -7.67
CA ALA A 262 4.84 -5.03 -8.94
C ALA A 262 5.92 -5.87 -9.69
N TRP A 263 7.17 -5.47 -9.61
CA TRP A 263 8.31 -6.19 -10.18
C TRP A 263 8.45 -7.59 -9.53
N ARG A 264 8.45 -7.68 -8.19
CA ARG A 264 8.49 -8.97 -7.46
C ARG A 264 7.31 -9.86 -7.84
N ALA A 265 6.12 -9.29 -7.95
CA ALA A 265 4.91 -10.02 -8.30
C ALA A 265 4.98 -10.70 -9.67
N LEU A 266 5.62 -10.07 -10.66
CA LEU A 266 5.56 -10.47 -12.06
C LEU A 266 6.81 -11.21 -12.55
N LYS A 267 8.01 -10.87 -12.05
CA LYS A 267 9.28 -11.39 -12.59
C LYS A 267 9.35 -12.91 -12.60
N GLY A 268 8.86 -13.56 -11.54
CA GLY A 268 8.86 -15.03 -11.40
C GLY A 268 7.97 -15.77 -12.40
N GLN A 269 7.04 -15.07 -13.03
CA GLN A 269 6.12 -15.63 -14.01
C GLN A 269 6.67 -15.61 -15.45
N VAL A 270 7.73 -14.84 -15.70
CA VAL A 270 8.45 -14.86 -16.99
C VAL A 270 9.41 -16.06 -16.99
N PRO A 271 9.34 -16.96 -17.97
CA PRO A 271 10.23 -18.13 -18.01
C PRO A 271 11.71 -17.74 -18.08
N ALA A 272 12.55 -18.42 -17.32
CA ALA A 272 13.99 -18.14 -17.26
C ALA A 272 14.71 -18.25 -18.61
N ASN A 273 14.19 -19.10 -19.51
CA ASN A 273 14.72 -19.30 -20.86
C ASN A 273 14.10 -18.39 -21.93
N TYR A 274 13.26 -17.41 -21.53
CA TYR A 274 12.70 -16.45 -22.50
C TYR A 274 13.81 -15.63 -23.16
N PRO A 275 13.86 -15.53 -24.50
CA PRO A 275 15.07 -15.02 -25.19
C PRO A 275 15.24 -13.51 -25.13
N TYR A 276 14.21 -12.77 -24.75
CA TYR A 276 14.21 -11.30 -24.73
C TYR A 276 14.35 -10.73 -23.35
N SER A 277 14.96 -9.55 -23.24
CA SER A 277 14.79 -8.68 -22.08
C SER A 277 13.42 -8.04 -22.11
N VAL A 278 12.77 -7.92 -20.98
CA VAL A 278 11.40 -7.43 -20.88
C VAL A 278 11.39 -6.14 -20.06
N ARG A 279 10.82 -5.08 -20.64
CA ARG A 279 10.60 -3.82 -19.92
C ARG A 279 9.12 -3.51 -19.88
N VAL A 280 8.57 -3.42 -18.67
CA VAL A 280 7.21 -2.96 -18.40
C VAL A 280 7.29 -1.51 -17.93
N VAL A 281 6.47 -0.64 -18.49
CA VAL A 281 6.26 0.73 -18.02
C VAL A 281 4.79 0.88 -17.68
N SER A 282 4.50 1.25 -16.44
CA SER A 282 3.14 1.47 -15.94
C SER A 282 2.96 2.94 -15.59
N ASP A 283 2.10 3.61 -16.32
CA ASP A 283 1.68 4.99 -16.07
C ASP A 283 0.33 5.00 -15.38
N ILE A 284 0.27 5.60 -14.19
CA ILE A 284 -0.98 5.73 -13.43
C ILE A 284 -1.71 6.97 -13.93
N LEU A 285 -2.90 6.76 -14.51
CA LEU A 285 -3.71 7.83 -15.10
C LEU A 285 -4.68 8.43 -14.08
N GLU A 286 -5.17 7.61 -13.15
CA GLU A 286 -6.06 8.02 -12.06
C GLU A 286 -5.83 7.12 -10.84
N SER A 287 -5.95 7.67 -9.63
CA SER A 287 -5.72 6.93 -8.39
C SER A 287 -6.71 7.27 -7.29
N ASN A 288 -7.45 6.26 -6.85
CA ASN A 288 -8.24 6.25 -5.62
C ASN A 288 -8.05 4.91 -4.88
N GLY A 289 -6.84 4.69 -4.38
CA GLY A 289 -6.43 3.49 -3.64
C GLY A 289 -5.80 2.41 -4.53
N SER A 290 -4.67 1.90 -4.06
CA SER A 290 -3.88 0.78 -4.60
C SER A 290 -3.60 0.79 -6.11
N SER A 291 -2.94 1.84 -6.58
CA SER A 291 -2.43 1.93 -7.95
C SER A 291 -1.33 0.90 -8.26
N SER A 292 -0.56 0.44 -7.25
CA SER A 292 0.41 -0.65 -7.41
C SER A 292 -0.25 -1.98 -7.80
N MET A 293 -1.41 -2.30 -7.23
CA MET A 293 -2.15 -3.51 -7.59
C MET A 293 -2.81 -3.37 -8.97
N ALA A 294 -3.22 -2.17 -9.36
CA ALA A 294 -3.63 -1.90 -10.75
C ALA A 294 -2.47 -2.11 -11.73
N THR A 295 -1.24 -1.72 -11.35
CA THR A 295 -0.02 -1.99 -12.14
C THR A 295 0.25 -3.47 -12.30
N VAL A 296 0.08 -4.29 -11.27
CA VAL A 296 0.24 -5.75 -11.36
C VAL A 296 -0.75 -6.33 -12.37
N CYS A 297 -2.01 -5.93 -12.29
CA CYS A 297 -3.06 -6.42 -13.21
C CYS A 297 -2.82 -5.93 -14.66
N ALA A 298 -2.55 -4.64 -14.85
CA ALA A 298 -2.26 -4.08 -16.18
C ALA A 298 -0.97 -4.65 -16.77
N GLY A 299 0.07 -4.82 -15.94
CA GLY A 299 1.35 -5.43 -16.35
C GLY A 299 1.19 -6.89 -16.79
N THR A 300 0.39 -7.68 -16.06
CA THR A 300 0.02 -9.05 -16.47
C THR A 300 -0.64 -9.05 -17.85
N LEU A 301 -1.65 -8.21 -18.06
CA LEU A 301 -2.37 -8.12 -19.34
C LEU A 301 -1.45 -7.68 -20.48
N ALA A 302 -0.62 -6.66 -20.24
CA ALA A 302 0.32 -6.16 -21.25
C ALA A 302 1.42 -7.16 -21.61
N LEU A 303 1.91 -7.96 -20.63
CA LEU A 303 2.86 -9.05 -20.88
C LEU A 303 2.24 -10.14 -21.75
N MET A 304 1.00 -10.52 -21.48
CA MET A 304 0.27 -11.51 -22.27
C MET A 304 -0.03 -10.98 -23.67
N ASP A 305 -0.40 -9.71 -23.82
CA ASP A 305 -0.60 -9.04 -25.11
C ASP A 305 0.69 -8.99 -25.95
N ALA A 306 1.85 -8.78 -25.29
CA ALA A 306 3.17 -8.83 -25.94
C ALA A 306 3.59 -10.26 -26.37
N GLY A 307 2.80 -11.29 -26.08
CA GLY A 307 3.13 -12.68 -26.37
C GLY A 307 4.21 -13.27 -25.46
N VAL A 308 4.46 -12.67 -24.28
CA VAL A 308 5.35 -13.25 -23.28
C VAL A 308 4.67 -14.52 -22.72
N PRO A 309 5.32 -15.70 -22.79
CA PRO A 309 4.73 -16.94 -22.32
C PRO A 309 4.76 -17.04 -20.79
N MET A 310 3.99 -16.19 -20.12
CA MET A 310 3.89 -16.22 -18.66
C MET A 310 3.45 -17.60 -18.19
N LYS A 311 4.05 -18.06 -17.09
CA LYS A 311 3.67 -19.35 -16.47
C LYS A 311 2.19 -19.33 -16.06
N LYS A 312 1.77 -18.23 -15.41
CA LYS A 312 0.39 -18.00 -14.96
C LYS A 312 0.09 -16.51 -14.89
N PRO A 313 -1.18 -16.10 -15.08
CA PRO A 313 -1.56 -14.71 -14.83
C PRO A 313 -1.51 -14.39 -13.33
N VAL A 314 -1.05 -13.18 -13.01
CA VAL A 314 -0.98 -12.64 -11.64
C VAL A 314 -2.01 -11.53 -11.50
N SER A 315 -2.69 -11.51 -10.37
CA SER A 315 -3.51 -10.37 -9.95
C SER A 315 -3.08 -9.90 -8.56
N GLY A 316 -3.56 -8.72 -8.16
CA GLY A 316 -3.25 -8.17 -6.85
C GLY A 316 -4.41 -7.38 -6.28
N ILE A 317 -4.49 -7.35 -4.95
CA ILE A 317 -5.52 -6.63 -4.19
C ILE A 317 -4.89 -5.94 -2.98
N ALA A 318 -5.46 -4.81 -2.58
CA ALA A 318 -5.17 -4.17 -1.30
C ALA A 318 -6.30 -4.45 -0.32
N MET A 319 -5.92 -4.98 0.83
CA MET A 319 -6.80 -5.29 1.95
C MET A 319 -6.59 -4.26 3.06
N GLY A 320 -7.64 -3.88 3.74
CA GLY A 320 -7.59 -2.97 4.89
C GLY A 320 -8.15 -3.59 6.15
N LEU A 321 -7.81 -2.99 7.27
CA LEU A 321 -8.37 -3.32 8.58
C LEU A 321 -8.79 -2.03 9.27
N ILE A 322 -9.96 -2.06 9.88
CA ILE A 322 -10.45 -1.01 10.78
C ILE A 322 -10.81 -1.66 12.12
N LYS A 323 -10.19 -1.17 13.19
CA LYS A 323 -10.43 -1.63 14.56
C LYS A 323 -10.24 -0.47 15.53
N ASN A 324 -11.24 -0.17 16.36
CA ASN A 324 -11.07 0.84 17.40
C ASN A 324 -10.32 0.28 18.61
N ALA A 325 -9.50 1.12 19.22
CA ALA A 325 -8.78 0.77 20.44
C ALA A 325 -9.76 0.40 21.57
N GLY A 326 -9.51 -0.74 22.22
CA GLY A 326 -10.35 -1.25 23.32
C GLY A 326 -11.65 -1.95 22.88
N GLU A 327 -11.93 -2.03 21.58
CA GLU A 327 -13.09 -2.76 21.05
C GLU A 327 -12.67 -4.12 20.46
N GLU A 328 -13.51 -5.13 20.62
CA GLU A 328 -13.31 -6.44 19.98
C GLU A 328 -13.74 -6.42 18.50
N LYS A 329 -14.66 -5.51 18.14
CA LYS A 329 -15.20 -5.39 16.80
C LYS A 329 -14.16 -4.82 15.83
N TYR A 330 -14.03 -5.48 14.68
CA TYR A 330 -13.17 -5.04 13.60
C TYR A 330 -13.83 -5.33 12.25
N ALA A 331 -13.38 -4.65 11.21
CA ALA A 331 -13.79 -4.88 9.83
C ALA A 331 -12.56 -5.08 8.94
N VAL A 332 -12.56 -6.15 8.14
CA VAL A 332 -11.59 -6.39 7.07
C VAL A 332 -12.20 -5.94 5.75
N LEU A 333 -11.48 -5.09 5.02
CA LEU A 333 -11.95 -4.48 3.79
C LEU A 333 -11.18 -5.04 2.59
N SER A 334 -11.90 -5.45 1.55
CA SER A 334 -11.32 -5.83 0.27
C SER A 334 -11.31 -4.63 -0.70
N ASP A 335 -10.24 -4.44 -1.46
CA ASP A 335 -10.09 -3.35 -2.42
C ASP A 335 -10.34 -1.97 -1.81
N ILE A 336 -9.43 -1.55 -0.94
CA ILE A 336 -9.55 -0.29 -0.19
C ILE A 336 -9.43 0.94 -1.08
N LEU A 337 -10.20 1.98 -0.72
CA LEU A 337 -10.08 3.33 -1.26
C LEU A 337 -8.87 4.05 -0.67
N GLY A 338 -8.46 5.17 -1.28
CA GLY A 338 -7.43 6.04 -0.74
C GLY A 338 -7.74 6.55 0.66
N ASP A 339 -9.00 6.92 0.93
CA ASP A 339 -9.46 7.36 2.25
C ASP A 339 -9.39 6.23 3.28
N GLU A 340 -9.74 5.00 2.90
CA GLU A 340 -9.67 3.82 3.76
C GLU A 340 -8.24 3.36 4.04
N ASP A 341 -7.30 3.55 3.09
CA ASP A 341 -5.86 3.38 3.30
C ASP A 341 -5.34 4.38 4.32
N HIS A 342 -5.68 5.65 4.16
CA HIS A 342 -5.18 6.74 4.99
C HIS A 342 -5.77 6.74 6.42
N LEU A 343 -7.04 6.40 6.58
CA LEU A 343 -7.77 6.45 7.86
C LEU A 343 -7.87 5.08 8.55
N GLY A 344 -7.41 4.00 7.89
CA GLY A 344 -7.41 2.64 8.42
C GLY A 344 -6.24 2.31 9.33
N ASP A 345 -6.22 1.08 9.85
CA ASP A 345 -5.18 0.55 10.73
C ASP A 345 -4.21 -0.40 10.01
N MET A 346 -4.55 -0.85 8.81
CA MET A 346 -3.73 -1.72 7.98
C MET A 346 -3.97 -1.42 6.50
N ASP A 347 -2.90 -1.36 5.72
CA ASP A 347 -2.87 -1.49 4.27
C ASP A 347 -2.00 -2.71 3.94
N PHE A 348 -2.63 -3.80 3.52
CA PHE A 348 -1.95 -5.05 3.17
C PHE A 348 -2.17 -5.38 1.71
N LYS A 349 -1.11 -5.25 0.91
CA LYS A 349 -1.13 -5.55 -0.51
C LYS A 349 -0.62 -6.97 -0.75
N VAL A 350 -1.39 -7.76 -1.47
CA VAL A 350 -1.04 -9.14 -1.80
C VAL A 350 -1.27 -9.42 -3.28
N THR A 351 -0.34 -10.13 -3.88
CA THR A 351 -0.40 -10.57 -5.26
C THR A 351 -0.30 -12.08 -5.35
N GLY A 352 -0.92 -12.66 -6.35
CA GLY A 352 -0.87 -14.11 -6.52
C GLY A 352 -1.45 -14.58 -7.84
N THR A 353 -1.23 -15.84 -8.08
CA THR A 353 -1.90 -16.65 -9.10
C THR A 353 -3.07 -17.40 -8.47
N ARG A 354 -3.69 -18.33 -9.21
CA ARG A 354 -4.71 -19.22 -8.63
C ARG A 354 -4.13 -20.24 -7.64
N ASP A 355 -2.83 -20.48 -7.67
CA ASP A 355 -2.18 -21.55 -6.91
C ASP A 355 -1.47 -21.04 -5.66
N GLY A 356 -1.18 -19.74 -5.57
CA GLY A 356 -0.54 -19.19 -4.39
C GLY A 356 -0.08 -17.74 -4.54
N ILE A 357 0.51 -17.23 -3.46
CA ILE A 357 0.99 -15.86 -3.32
C ILE A 357 2.35 -15.69 -4.01
N THR A 358 2.52 -14.57 -4.73
CA THR A 358 3.76 -14.23 -5.44
C THR A 358 4.53 -13.08 -4.81
N ALA A 359 3.83 -12.09 -4.21
CA ALA A 359 4.47 -11.00 -3.47
C ALA A 359 3.49 -10.33 -2.50
N THR A 360 4.07 -9.64 -1.55
CA THR A 360 3.35 -8.79 -0.59
C THR A 360 4.19 -7.54 -0.29
#